data_e77852e35ec37ca8ff0060de920fb35d
#
_entry.id   e77852e35ec37ca8ff0060de920fb35d
#
_cell.length_a   1.000
_cell.length_b   1.000
_cell.length_c   1.000
_cell.angle_alpha   90.00
_cell.angle_beta   90.00
_cell.angle_gamma   90.00
#
_symmetry.space_group_name_H-M   'P 1'
#
loop_
_entity.id
_entity.type
_entity.pdbx_description
1 polymer ?
#
loop_
_entity_poly.entity_id
_entity_poly.type
_entity_poly.pdbx_seq_one_letter_code
_entity_poly.pdbx_strand_id
1 'polypeptide(L)'
;MKLKAAGLYSGKVRVPNYSDKDGYYPVVYNQNQLSRKYIEKGQIKIPKTDVVLSGFVHLDKMRQLRIIPKNGYIVVELAYRVDDVPELEDNGRCASIDTGVDILAAIYSNVVESFLISGGPLKSINHYYNSKLAKLKSLLAQNKNTVVDEMNGEIVEQRSSHATERLQMKRDNKINDYLHKASALIVQFLLTNKINTLIVGHTKGWKQSTRMRHKSKESQNFQFIPFNRFFFMLQYKCRMHGIRFILQEESYTSKASAFDGDFIPTYDENVPKEIRKTWVKFSGRRVKRGLYKTKDGIRVNADINGAANALRKYLQEVRDATQSPADIGLVMNPVQASVLFQVIRPRVSRTRKDKGTLKETSACAKRNC
;
A
#
# COMPACT_ATOMS: atom_id res chain seq x y z
N MET A 1 13.80 -28.65 -12.95
CA MET A 1 14.01 -29.48 -14.14
C MET A 1 12.92 -29.28 -15.21
N LYS A 2 11.61 -29.28 -14.90
CA LYS A 2 10.53 -29.10 -15.90
C LYS A 2 10.67 -27.84 -16.78
N LEU A 3 11.01 -26.68 -16.21
CA LEU A 3 11.18 -25.43 -16.99
C LEU A 3 12.37 -25.48 -17.97
N LYS A 4 13.43 -26.20 -17.63
CA LYS A 4 14.56 -26.39 -18.55
C LYS A 4 14.20 -27.34 -19.70
N ALA A 5 13.47 -28.41 -19.41
CA ALA A 5 12.97 -29.33 -20.42
C ALA A 5 11.98 -28.65 -21.41
N ALA A 6 11.23 -27.66 -20.92
CA ALA A 6 10.33 -26.85 -21.75
C ALA A 6 11.01 -25.68 -22.48
N GLY A 7 12.35 -25.54 -22.41
CA GLY A 7 13.08 -24.44 -23.05
C GLY A 7 12.91 -23.08 -22.38
N LEU A 8 12.16 -22.99 -21.28
CA LEU A 8 11.84 -21.75 -20.56
C LEU A 8 12.95 -21.29 -19.60
N TYR A 9 13.99 -22.08 -19.44
CA TYR A 9 15.16 -21.78 -18.61
C TYR A 9 16.44 -22.31 -19.23
N SER A 10 17.38 -21.43 -19.56
CA SER A 10 18.67 -21.78 -20.19
C SER A 10 19.80 -22.03 -19.19
N GLY A 11 19.60 -21.69 -17.92
CA GLY A 11 20.62 -21.80 -16.89
C GLY A 11 20.93 -23.25 -16.47
N LYS A 12 22.05 -23.44 -15.74
CA LYS A 12 22.42 -24.72 -15.14
C LYS A 12 21.57 -25.00 -13.91
N VAL A 13 20.70 -26.01 -13.96
CA VAL A 13 19.93 -26.45 -12.80
C VAL A 13 20.84 -27.21 -11.84
N ARG A 14 20.95 -26.71 -10.61
CA ARG A 14 21.69 -27.37 -9.52
C ARG A 14 20.71 -27.74 -8.41
N VAL A 15 21.05 -28.77 -7.64
CA VAL A 15 20.36 -29.06 -6.39
C VAL A 15 20.67 -27.92 -5.42
N PRO A 16 19.67 -27.40 -4.64
CA PRO A 16 19.95 -26.41 -3.61
C PRO A 16 21.01 -26.93 -2.63
N ASN A 17 21.96 -26.08 -2.26
CA ASN A 17 22.91 -26.40 -1.21
C ASN A 17 22.19 -26.48 0.15
N TYR A 18 22.80 -27.23 1.08
CA TYR A 18 22.37 -27.19 2.48
C TYR A 18 22.51 -25.76 3.02
N SER A 19 21.60 -25.39 3.91
CA SER A 19 21.70 -24.13 4.65
C SER A 19 22.90 -24.18 5.61
N ASP A 20 23.55 -23.05 5.87
CA ASP A 20 24.68 -22.97 6.79
C ASP A 20 24.29 -23.39 8.20
N LYS A 21 25.16 -24.15 8.88
CA LYS A 21 24.86 -24.67 10.22
C LYS A 21 24.62 -23.57 11.25
N ASP A 22 25.30 -22.41 11.09
CA ASP A 22 25.25 -21.27 12.00
C ASP A 22 24.32 -20.14 11.52
N GLY A 23 23.58 -20.39 10.43
CA GLY A 23 22.66 -19.43 9.87
C GLY A 23 21.38 -19.24 10.70
N TYR A 24 20.82 -18.04 10.62
CA TYR A 24 19.53 -17.72 11.25
C TYR A 24 18.37 -18.03 10.28
N TYR A 25 17.59 -19.09 10.58
CA TYR A 25 16.48 -19.53 9.73
C TYR A 25 15.12 -19.30 10.40
N PRO A 26 14.08 -19.05 9.61
CA PRO A 26 12.72 -19.04 10.14
C PRO A 26 12.33 -20.38 10.75
N VAL A 27 11.84 -20.36 11.98
CA VAL A 27 11.28 -21.53 12.65
C VAL A 27 9.76 -21.43 12.61
N VAL A 28 9.09 -22.50 12.20
CA VAL A 28 7.64 -22.58 12.08
C VAL A 28 7.12 -23.69 12.97
N TYR A 29 6.21 -23.34 13.87
CA TYR A 29 5.49 -24.30 14.70
C TYR A 29 4.01 -24.32 14.28
N ASN A 30 3.49 -25.52 14.04
CA ASN A 30 2.06 -25.71 13.85
C ASN A 30 1.33 -25.73 15.21
N GLN A 31 0.03 -25.49 15.21
CA GLN A 31 -0.82 -25.45 16.41
C GLN A 31 -0.60 -26.68 17.32
N ASN A 32 -0.47 -27.88 16.74
CA ASN A 32 -0.30 -29.14 17.50
C ASN A 32 1.04 -29.26 18.23
N GLN A 33 2.02 -28.44 17.89
CA GLN A 33 3.35 -28.44 18.51
C GLN A 33 3.42 -27.45 19.70
N LEU A 34 2.36 -26.68 19.93
CA LEU A 34 2.28 -25.67 20.98
C LEU A 34 1.48 -26.19 22.17
N SER A 35 1.82 -25.76 23.37
CA SER A 35 1.17 -26.21 24.60
C SER A 35 -0.21 -25.55 24.77
N ARG A 36 -1.28 -26.37 24.77
CA ARG A 36 -2.67 -25.94 24.99
C ARG A 36 -2.84 -25.18 26.31
N LYS A 37 -2.20 -25.66 27.40
CA LYS A 37 -2.21 -25.04 28.73
C LYS A 37 -1.80 -23.56 28.71
N TYR A 38 -0.84 -23.19 27.84
CA TYR A 38 -0.42 -21.79 27.72
C TYR A 38 -1.36 -20.99 26.80
N ILE A 39 -1.86 -21.63 25.73
CA ILE A 39 -2.83 -20.99 24.82
C ILE A 39 -4.12 -20.59 25.56
N GLU A 40 -4.64 -21.46 26.42
CA GLU A 40 -5.82 -21.18 27.26
C GLU A 40 -5.61 -20.01 28.23
N LYS A 41 -4.37 -19.75 28.62
CA LYS A 41 -3.97 -18.58 29.43
C LYS A 41 -3.69 -17.33 28.62
N GLY A 42 -3.93 -17.33 27.29
CA GLY A 42 -3.60 -16.21 26.42
C GLY A 42 -2.09 -16.06 26.17
N GLN A 43 -1.31 -17.12 26.33
CA GLN A 43 0.14 -17.15 26.23
C GLN A 43 0.62 -18.19 25.21
N ILE A 44 1.85 -18.01 24.70
CA ILE A 44 2.52 -18.99 23.88
C ILE A 44 3.88 -19.32 24.51
N LYS A 45 4.09 -20.55 24.91
CA LYS A 45 5.43 -21.07 25.27
C LYS A 45 6.11 -21.58 24.00
N ILE A 46 7.29 -21.04 23.69
CA ILE A 46 8.10 -21.53 22.56
C ILE A 46 8.65 -22.92 22.89
N PRO A 47 8.40 -23.95 22.06
CA PRO A 47 8.86 -25.29 22.31
C PRO A 47 10.39 -25.38 22.49
N LYS A 48 10.82 -26.22 23.41
CA LYS A 48 12.24 -26.45 23.76
C LYS A 48 12.96 -25.20 24.31
N THR A 49 12.24 -24.20 24.77
CA THR A 49 12.78 -23.01 25.45
C THR A 49 11.93 -22.66 26.68
N ASP A 50 12.45 -21.74 27.52
CA ASP A 50 11.69 -21.18 28.64
C ASP A 50 11.02 -19.88 28.31
N VAL A 51 11.04 -19.48 27.04
CA VAL A 51 10.43 -18.24 26.59
C VAL A 51 8.92 -18.37 26.51
N VAL A 52 8.21 -17.52 27.24
CA VAL A 52 6.76 -17.38 27.21
C VAL A 52 6.39 -16.00 26.68
N LEU A 53 5.59 -15.97 25.67
CA LEU A 53 5.12 -14.74 25.00
C LEU A 53 3.66 -14.51 25.33
N SER A 54 3.26 -13.23 25.49
CA SER A 54 1.90 -12.81 25.77
C SER A 54 1.49 -11.63 24.88
N GLY A 55 0.22 -11.24 24.91
CA GLY A 55 -0.30 -10.10 24.15
C GLY A 55 -0.76 -10.43 22.72
N PHE A 56 -0.97 -11.70 22.43
CA PHE A 56 -1.56 -12.13 21.16
C PHE A 56 -3.09 -12.12 21.23
N VAL A 57 -3.71 -11.80 20.10
CA VAL A 57 -5.16 -11.93 19.86
C VAL A 57 -5.43 -13.15 18.98
N HIS A 58 -6.65 -13.69 19.05
CA HIS A 58 -7.11 -14.80 18.20
C HIS A 58 -6.29 -16.10 18.32
N LEU A 59 -5.79 -16.42 19.54
CA LEU A 59 -5.05 -17.64 19.80
C LEU A 59 -5.90 -18.91 19.59
N ASP A 60 -7.20 -18.81 19.79
CA ASP A 60 -8.20 -19.85 19.52
C ASP A 60 -8.25 -20.25 18.03
N LYS A 61 -8.02 -19.29 17.15
CA LYS A 61 -8.03 -19.48 15.68
C LYS A 61 -6.62 -19.68 15.09
N MET A 62 -5.60 -19.77 15.94
CA MET A 62 -4.21 -19.90 15.51
C MET A 62 -3.97 -21.17 14.68
N ARG A 63 -3.13 -21.07 13.66
CA ARG A 63 -2.68 -22.19 12.81
C ARG A 63 -1.19 -22.43 12.90
N GLN A 64 -0.41 -21.35 12.88
CA GLN A 64 1.04 -21.39 12.91
C GLN A 64 1.63 -20.27 13.75
N LEU A 65 2.71 -20.55 14.45
CA LEU A 65 3.61 -19.58 15.04
C LEU A 65 4.89 -19.58 14.19
N ARG A 66 5.31 -18.41 13.72
CA ARG A 66 6.53 -18.24 12.95
C ARG A 66 7.49 -17.35 13.72
N ILE A 67 8.72 -17.78 13.87
CA ILE A 67 9.82 -17.04 14.47
C ILE A 67 10.79 -16.73 13.34
N ILE A 68 10.88 -15.46 12.96
CA ILE A 68 11.60 -15.02 11.76
C ILE A 68 12.74 -14.10 12.18
N PRO A 69 14.00 -14.52 12.02
CA PRO A 69 15.15 -13.64 12.15
C PRO A 69 15.10 -12.57 11.05
N LYS A 70 15.31 -11.33 11.42
CA LYS A 70 15.24 -10.21 10.47
C LYS A 70 16.14 -9.07 10.90
N ASN A 71 17.25 -8.88 10.17
CA ASN A 71 18.12 -7.71 10.32
C ASN A 71 18.41 -7.32 11.78
N GLY A 72 18.97 -8.24 12.57
CA GLY A 72 19.38 -8.01 13.96
C GLY A 72 18.25 -8.01 14.99
N TYR A 73 17.04 -8.45 14.64
CA TYR A 73 15.92 -8.68 15.57
C TYR A 73 15.10 -9.90 15.16
N ILE A 74 14.27 -10.37 16.06
CA ILE A 74 13.39 -11.51 15.84
C ILE A 74 11.95 -11.02 15.73
N VAL A 75 11.27 -11.41 14.65
CA VAL A 75 9.84 -11.19 14.46
C VAL A 75 9.11 -12.46 14.84
N VAL A 76 8.10 -12.36 15.70
CA VAL A 76 7.19 -13.45 16.01
C VAL A 76 5.86 -13.14 15.32
N GLU A 77 5.48 -14.00 14.37
CA GLU A 77 4.23 -13.90 13.63
C GLU A 77 3.27 -15.00 14.04
N LEU A 78 2.03 -14.60 14.29
CA LEU A 78 0.94 -15.52 14.51
C LEU A 78 0.06 -15.58 13.26
N ALA A 79 0.03 -16.74 12.60
CA ALA A 79 -0.92 -16.99 11.52
C ALA A 79 -2.17 -17.64 12.10
N TYR A 80 -3.33 -17.00 11.91
CA TYR A 80 -4.63 -17.51 12.36
C TYR A 80 -5.63 -17.56 11.20
N ARG A 81 -6.62 -18.42 11.35
CA ARG A 81 -7.69 -18.52 10.35
C ARG A 81 -8.71 -17.41 10.58
N VAL A 82 -9.08 -16.76 9.52
CA VAL A 82 -10.26 -15.90 9.46
C VAL A 82 -11.30 -16.64 8.65
N ASP A 83 -12.54 -16.67 9.14
CA ASP A 83 -13.62 -17.29 8.41
C ASP A 83 -13.93 -16.46 7.16
N ASP A 84 -14.26 -17.12 6.07
CA ASP A 84 -14.61 -16.43 4.83
C ASP A 84 -15.94 -15.70 5.04
N VAL A 85 -15.96 -14.42 4.76
CA VAL A 85 -17.17 -13.60 4.74
C VAL A 85 -17.61 -13.53 3.27
N PRO A 86 -18.86 -13.91 2.95
CA PRO A 86 -19.37 -13.80 1.59
C PRO A 86 -19.35 -12.35 1.13
N GLU A 87 -19.17 -12.13 -0.16
CA GLU A 87 -19.27 -10.78 -0.72
C GLU A 87 -20.70 -10.26 -0.53
N LEU A 88 -20.78 -8.98 -0.16
CA LEU A 88 -22.04 -8.27 -0.07
C LEU A 88 -22.68 -8.15 -1.46
N GLU A 89 -24.01 -8.21 -1.51
CA GLU A 89 -24.75 -7.96 -2.75
C GLU A 89 -24.45 -6.56 -3.30
N ASP A 90 -24.43 -6.45 -4.62
CA ASP A 90 -24.20 -5.15 -5.25
C ASP A 90 -25.38 -4.23 -5.01
N ASN A 91 -25.14 -3.15 -4.31
CA ASN A 91 -26.14 -2.12 -4.00
C ASN A 91 -25.92 -0.82 -4.80
N GLY A 92 -25.06 -0.87 -5.82
CA GLY A 92 -24.70 0.30 -6.65
C GLY A 92 -23.84 1.36 -5.96
N ARG A 93 -23.50 1.18 -4.66
CA ARG A 93 -22.64 2.11 -3.91
C ARG A 93 -21.19 1.71 -4.06
N CYS A 94 -20.44 2.57 -4.72
CA CYS A 94 -19.04 2.34 -5.06
C CYS A 94 -18.15 3.48 -4.56
N ALA A 95 -16.92 3.13 -4.26
CA ALA A 95 -15.85 4.10 -4.06
C ALA A 95 -14.62 3.69 -4.88
N SER A 96 -13.83 4.69 -5.25
CA SER A 96 -12.58 4.48 -5.97
C SER A 96 -11.43 5.22 -5.32
N ILE A 97 -10.22 4.71 -5.56
CA ILE A 97 -8.99 5.27 -5.02
C ILE A 97 -8.01 5.52 -6.16
N ASP A 98 -7.49 6.75 -6.24
CA ASP A 98 -6.25 7.08 -6.94
C ASP A 98 -5.11 7.21 -5.93
N THR A 99 -3.95 6.60 -6.21
CA THR A 99 -2.82 6.57 -5.28
C THR A 99 -1.64 7.38 -5.77
N GLY A 100 -1.02 8.11 -4.86
CA GLY A 100 0.10 8.98 -5.19
C GLY A 100 1.10 9.17 -4.05
N VAL A 101 2.13 9.96 -4.33
CA VAL A 101 3.21 10.24 -3.37
C VAL A 101 2.85 11.37 -2.41
N ASP A 102 2.23 12.43 -2.89
CA ASP A 102 1.83 13.59 -2.07
C ASP A 102 0.51 13.33 -1.36
N ILE A 103 -0.40 12.73 -2.07
CA ILE A 103 -1.65 12.16 -1.57
C ILE A 103 -1.49 10.65 -1.65
N LEU A 104 -1.47 9.98 -0.51
CA LEU A 104 -1.37 8.51 -0.47
C LEU A 104 -2.57 7.86 -1.14
N ALA A 105 -3.76 8.40 -0.88
CA ALA A 105 -4.99 7.97 -1.49
C ALA A 105 -5.96 9.15 -1.63
N ALA A 106 -6.48 9.36 -2.81
CA ALA A 106 -7.62 10.21 -3.09
C ALA A 106 -8.84 9.31 -3.24
N ILE A 107 -9.82 9.48 -2.37
CA ILE A 107 -11.02 8.64 -2.32
C ILE A 107 -12.19 9.42 -2.89
N TYR A 108 -12.79 8.86 -3.94
CA TYR A 108 -14.02 9.35 -4.55
C TYR A 108 -15.13 8.32 -4.34
N SER A 109 -16.36 8.77 -4.10
CA SER A 109 -17.53 7.91 -3.99
C SER A 109 -18.71 8.50 -4.78
N ASN A 110 -19.57 7.63 -5.29
CA ASN A 110 -20.80 8.03 -5.97
C ASN A 110 -21.94 8.40 -5.00
N VAL A 111 -21.75 8.26 -3.69
CA VAL A 111 -22.82 8.48 -2.69
C VAL A 111 -22.48 9.49 -1.59
N VAL A 112 -21.20 9.76 -1.35
CA VAL A 112 -20.76 10.67 -0.29
C VAL A 112 -19.56 11.50 -0.71
N GLU A 113 -19.24 12.52 0.10
CA GLU A 113 -18.13 13.43 -0.16
C GLU A 113 -16.78 12.72 -0.27
N SER A 114 -15.96 13.21 -1.17
CA SER A 114 -14.59 12.74 -1.39
C SER A 114 -13.64 13.21 -0.28
N PHE A 115 -12.57 12.49 -0.04
CA PHE A 115 -11.52 12.90 0.87
C PHE A 115 -10.13 12.46 0.43
N LEU A 116 -9.11 13.06 1.03
CA LEU A 116 -7.72 12.82 0.71
C LEU A 116 -6.96 12.32 1.94
N ILE A 117 -6.15 11.29 1.78
CA ILE A 117 -5.18 10.83 2.78
C ILE A 117 -3.80 11.31 2.38
N SER A 118 -3.17 12.12 3.23
CA SER A 118 -1.87 12.72 2.94
C SER A 118 -0.75 11.67 2.87
N GLY A 119 0.11 11.76 1.84
CA GLY A 119 1.38 11.02 1.76
C GLY A 119 2.55 11.71 2.49
N GLY A 120 2.34 12.94 2.98
CA GLY A 120 3.37 13.73 3.65
C GLY A 120 4.09 13.03 4.80
N PRO A 121 3.38 12.33 5.72
CA PRO A 121 4.04 11.57 6.80
C PRO A 121 4.99 10.49 6.29
N LEU A 122 4.63 9.76 5.22
CA LEU A 122 5.50 8.74 4.63
C LEU A 122 6.77 9.36 4.02
N LYS A 123 6.64 10.50 3.34
CA LYS A 123 7.79 11.26 2.82
C LYS A 123 8.71 11.73 3.95
N SER A 124 8.15 12.25 5.01
CA SER A 124 8.90 12.71 6.19
C SER A 124 9.68 11.56 6.84
N ILE A 125 9.05 10.40 7.03
CA ILE A 125 9.69 9.19 7.58
C ILE A 125 10.87 8.76 6.70
N ASN A 126 10.66 8.70 5.38
CA ASN A 126 11.69 8.30 4.43
C ASN A 126 12.84 9.32 4.35
N HIS A 127 12.54 10.60 4.36
CA HIS A 127 13.56 11.66 4.36
C HIS A 127 14.44 11.59 5.63
N TYR A 128 13.83 11.46 6.80
CA TYR A 128 14.56 11.27 8.06
C TYR A 128 15.46 10.03 8.00
N TYR A 129 14.92 8.90 7.55
CA TYR A 129 15.66 7.66 7.38
C TYR A 129 16.88 7.84 6.48
N ASN A 130 16.70 8.41 5.28
CA ASN A 130 17.78 8.60 4.31
C ASN A 130 18.89 9.52 4.85
N SER A 131 18.50 10.60 5.53
CA SER A 131 19.46 11.52 6.15
C SER A 131 20.29 10.86 7.24
N LYS A 132 19.65 10.06 8.11
CA LYS A 132 20.36 9.33 9.18
C LYS A 132 21.20 8.19 8.63
N LEU A 133 20.68 7.45 7.63
CA LEU A 133 21.41 6.36 6.99
C LEU A 133 22.68 6.85 6.30
N ALA A 134 22.63 7.99 5.61
CA ALA A 134 23.81 8.58 4.98
C ALA A 134 24.90 8.88 5.99
N LYS A 135 24.55 9.46 7.15
CA LYS A 135 25.50 9.71 8.25
C LYS A 135 26.11 8.42 8.80
N LEU A 136 25.30 7.40 9.05
CA LEU A 136 25.80 6.10 9.56
C LEU A 136 26.72 5.43 8.54
N LYS A 137 26.38 5.46 7.26
CA LYS A 137 27.23 4.89 6.20
C LYS A 137 28.56 5.64 6.06
N SER A 138 28.56 6.96 6.20
CA SER A 138 29.80 7.76 6.20
C SER A 138 30.72 7.36 7.36
N LEU A 139 30.17 7.16 8.57
CA LEU A 139 30.95 6.71 9.73
C LEU A 139 31.51 5.29 9.51
N LEU A 140 30.73 4.37 8.96
CA LEU A 140 31.18 3.02 8.64
C LEU A 140 32.34 3.04 7.63
N ALA A 141 32.24 3.86 6.59
CA ALA A 141 33.28 4.01 5.59
C ALA A 141 34.59 4.62 6.16
N GLN A 142 34.47 5.53 7.12
CA GLN A 142 35.64 6.13 7.78
C GLN A 142 36.38 5.12 8.68
N ASN A 143 35.62 4.25 9.35
CA ASN A 143 36.19 3.26 10.28
C ASN A 143 36.89 2.07 9.58
N LYS A 144 36.76 1.95 8.25
CA LYS A 144 37.35 0.87 7.43
C LYS A 144 37.14 -0.52 8.03
N ASN A 145 36.02 -0.72 8.71
CA ASN A 145 35.69 -2.03 9.27
C ASN A 145 35.50 -3.04 8.14
N THR A 146 36.20 -4.12 8.21
CA THR A 146 36.08 -5.25 7.28
C THR A 146 35.40 -6.42 7.99
N VAL A 147 34.64 -7.18 7.23
CA VAL A 147 34.03 -8.46 7.66
C VAL A 147 34.39 -9.52 6.62
N VAL A 148 34.48 -10.75 7.06
CA VAL A 148 34.63 -11.85 6.12
C VAL A 148 33.27 -12.15 5.50
N ASP A 149 33.20 -12.18 4.17
CA ASP A 149 32.00 -12.60 3.45
C ASP A 149 31.84 -14.11 3.64
N GLU A 150 30.75 -14.52 4.30
CA GLU A 150 30.46 -15.91 4.63
C GLU A 150 30.27 -16.79 3.40
N MET A 151 29.99 -16.21 2.22
CA MET A 151 29.75 -16.98 0.98
C MET A 151 31.03 -17.37 0.26
N ASN A 152 32.04 -16.52 0.26
CA ASN A 152 33.27 -16.72 -0.53
C ASN A 152 34.56 -16.59 0.29
N GLY A 153 34.46 -16.27 1.58
CA GLY A 153 35.61 -16.10 2.46
C GLY A 153 36.43 -14.82 2.19
N GLU A 154 35.96 -13.94 1.34
CA GLU A 154 36.65 -12.69 1.02
C GLU A 154 36.45 -11.64 2.12
N ILE A 155 37.48 -10.82 2.35
CA ILE A 155 37.39 -9.68 3.25
C ILE A 155 36.70 -8.54 2.50
N VAL A 156 35.49 -8.18 2.95
CA VAL A 156 34.68 -7.12 2.36
C VAL A 156 34.46 -5.98 3.35
N GLU A 157 34.24 -4.78 2.85
CA GLU A 157 33.87 -3.65 3.70
C GLU A 157 32.51 -3.86 4.38
N GLN A 158 32.44 -3.59 5.68
CA GLN A 158 31.22 -3.65 6.44
C GLN A 158 30.20 -2.59 5.94
N ARG A 159 29.13 -3.03 5.27
CA ARG A 159 28.10 -2.16 4.70
C ARG A 159 26.90 -1.91 5.61
N SER A 160 26.77 -2.70 6.68
CA SER A 160 25.67 -2.59 7.65
C SER A 160 26.20 -2.64 9.09
N SER A 161 25.39 -2.20 10.03
CA SER A 161 25.65 -2.27 11.45
C SER A 161 24.32 -2.38 12.20
N HIS A 162 24.36 -2.82 13.47
CA HIS A 162 23.15 -2.84 14.32
C HIS A 162 22.43 -1.49 14.39
N ALA A 163 23.17 -0.36 14.24
CA ALA A 163 22.58 0.98 14.18
C ALA A 163 21.76 1.19 12.90
N THR A 164 22.30 0.73 11.74
CA THR A 164 21.59 0.83 10.45
C THR A 164 20.38 -0.08 10.41
N GLU A 165 20.48 -1.30 10.93
CA GLU A 165 19.38 -2.27 11.03
C GLU A 165 18.27 -1.76 11.93
N ARG A 166 18.61 -1.22 13.10
CA ARG A 166 17.63 -0.61 14.02
C ARG A 166 16.95 0.61 13.40
N LEU A 167 17.68 1.42 12.63
CA LEU A 167 17.11 2.56 11.93
C LEU A 167 16.10 2.10 10.86
N GLN A 168 16.44 1.05 10.09
CA GLN A 168 15.55 0.46 9.09
C GLN A 168 14.30 -0.11 9.75
N MET A 169 14.42 -0.90 10.81
CA MET A 169 13.29 -1.43 11.56
C MET A 169 12.33 -0.33 12.02
N LYS A 170 12.88 0.75 12.61
CA LYS A 170 12.06 1.89 13.06
C LYS A 170 11.32 2.56 11.90
N ARG A 171 11.97 2.71 10.74
CA ARG A 171 11.34 3.22 9.53
C ARG A 171 10.18 2.33 9.08
N ASP A 172 10.44 1.03 8.93
CA ASP A 172 9.47 0.06 8.43
C ASP A 172 8.26 -0.05 9.36
N ASN A 173 8.45 -0.03 10.66
CA ASN A 173 7.36 -0.03 11.65
C ASN A 173 6.49 1.23 11.54
N LYS A 174 7.10 2.42 11.37
CA LYS A 174 6.35 3.67 11.20
C LYS A 174 5.56 3.71 9.90
N ILE A 175 6.15 3.21 8.80
CA ILE A 175 5.45 3.10 7.51
C ILE A 175 4.28 2.13 7.62
N ASN A 176 4.51 0.95 8.20
CA ASN A 176 3.45 -0.03 8.40
C ASN A 176 2.30 0.50 9.26
N ASP A 177 2.61 1.14 10.38
CA ASP A 177 1.60 1.76 11.26
C ASP A 177 0.73 2.77 10.48
N TYR A 178 1.38 3.64 9.68
CA TYR A 178 0.65 4.62 8.88
C TYR A 178 -0.25 3.96 7.83
N LEU A 179 0.25 2.96 7.09
CA LEU A 179 -0.53 2.25 6.08
C LEU A 179 -1.68 1.45 6.70
N HIS A 180 -1.48 0.84 7.87
CA HIS A 180 -2.54 0.15 8.61
C HIS A 180 -3.65 1.11 9.03
N LYS A 181 -3.32 2.30 9.54
CA LYS A 181 -4.28 3.34 9.93
C LYS A 181 -5.02 3.90 8.71
N ALA A 182 -4.30 4.18 7.62
CA ALA A 182 -4.90 4.67 6.39
C ALA A 182 -5.88 3.66 5.79
N SER A 183 -5.48 2.39 5.69
CA SER A 183 -6.36 1.34 5.16
C SER A 183 -7.55 1.03 6.07
N ALA A 184 -7.39 1.09 7.40
CA ALA A 184 -8.49 0.93 8.34
C ALA A 184 -9.51 2.08 8.24
N LEU A 185 -9.04 3.32 8.11
CA LEU A 185 -9.88 4.50 7.93
C LEU A 185 -10.72 4.40 6.64
N ILE A 186 -10.11 3.95 5.54
CA ILE A 186 -10.83 3.76 4.28
C ILE A 186 -11.93 2.70 4.45
N VAL A 187 -11.59 1.54 5.02
CA VAL A 187 -12.58 0.46 5.18
C VAL A 187 -13.70 0.89 6.14
N GLN A 188 -13.38 1.61 7.21
CA GLN A 188 -14.41 2.17 8.09
C GLN A 188 -15.33 3.17 7.36
N PHE A 189 -14.77 4.01 6.50
CA PHE A 189 -15.56 4.91 5.65
C PHE A 189 -16.52 4.11 4.73
N LEU A 190 -16.05 3.03 4.10
CA LEU A 190 -16.88 2.17 3.26
C LEU A 190 -18.04 1.56 4.06
N LEU A 191 -17.75 1.01 5.23
CA LEU A 191 -18.76 0.39 6.11
C LEU A 191 -19.79 1.40 6.60
N THR A 192 -19.35 2.57 7.08
CA THR A 192 -20.26 3.63 7.57
C THR A 192 -21.22 4.09 6.49
N ASN A 193 -20.76 4.15 5.24
CA ASN A 193 -21.57 4.62 4.11
C ASN A 193 -22.21 3.48 3.31
N LYS A 194 -22.15 2.23 3.81
CA LYS A 194 -22.70 1.02 3.16
C LYS A 194 -22.22 0.85 1.72
N ILE A 195 -20.95 1.18 1.46
CA ILE A 195 -20.31 1.01 0.15
C ILE A 195 -19.77 -0.42 0.11
N ASN A 196 -20.23 -1.21 -0.84
CA ASN A 196 -19.88 -2.63 -0.95
C ASN A 196 -18.86 -2.93 -2.08
N THR A 197 -18.46 -1.94 -2.86
CA THR A 197 -17.45 -2.10 -3.91
C THR A 197 -16.38 -1.01 -3.82
N LEU A 198 -15.11 -1.43 -3.72
CA LEU A 198 -13.94 -0.57 -3.73
C LEU A 198 -13.09 -0.83 -4.97
N ILE A 199 -12.92 0.18 -5.79
CA ILE A 199 -12.10 0.19 -7.00
C ILE A 199 -10.79 0.91 -6.70
N VAL A 200 -9.65 0.28 -7.00
CA VAL A 200 -8.33 0.89 -6.81
C VAL A 200 -7.63 0.99 -8.16
N GLY A 201 -7.29 2.21 -8.55
CA GLY A 201 -6.48 2.44 -9.73
C GLY A 201 -5.11 1.79 -9.60
N HIS A 202 -4.72 1.01 -10.61
CA HIS A 202 -3.46 0.29 -10.62
C HIS A 202 -2.91 0.12 -12.03
N THR A 203 -1.65 0.51 -12.23
CA THR A 203 -0.91 0.22 -13.46
C THR A 203 0.05 -0.95 -13.21
N LYS A 204 -0.10 -2.04 -13.97
CA LYS A 204 0.83 -3.18 -13.92
C LYS A 204 2.25 -2.71 -14.25
N GLY A 205 3.23 -3.11 -13.43
CA GLY A 205 4.63 -2.75 -13.65
C GLY A 205 4.98 -1.27 -13.43
N TRP A 206 4.09 -0.49 -12.80
CA TRP A 206 4.26 0.94 -12.58
C TRP A 206 5.66 1.34 -12.06
N LYS A 207 6.19 0.61 -11.06
CA LYS A 207 7.56 0.87 -10.56
C LYS A 207 8.67 0.39 -11.50
N GLN A 208 8.39 -0.56 -12.37
CA GLN A 208 9.37 -1.15 -13.29
C GLN A 208 9.45 -0.40 -14.62
N SER A 209 8.30 0.08 -15.13
CA SER A 209 8.21 0.77 -16.42
C SER A 209 8.59 2.24 -16.38
N THR A 210 8.58 2.84 -15.19
CA THR A 210 8.94 4.25 -15.06
C THR A 210 10.45 4.41 -15.19
N ARG A 211 10.91 4.99 -16.30
CA ARG A 211 12.30 5.45 -16.51
C ARG A 211 12.59 6.62 -15.57
N MET A 212 12.57 6.37 -14.26
CA MET A 212 12.93 7.37 -13.29
C MET A 212 14.44 7.59 -13.33
N ARG A 213 14.85 8.82 -13.51
CA ARG A 213 16.25 9.21 -13.31
C ARG A 213 16.62 8.89 -11.87
N HIS A 214 17.47 7.89 -11.67
CA HIS A 214 17.86 7.33 -10.36
C HIS A 214 18.31 8.33 -9.30
N LYS A 215 18.50 9.60 -9.66
CA LYS A 215 19.06 10.65 -8.80
C LYS A 215 18.05 11.72 -8.34
N SER A 216 16.77 11.65 -8.73
CA SER A 216 15.81 12.67 -8.30
C SER A 216 15.19 12.35 -6.94
N LYS A 217 14.95 13.37 -6.12
CA LYS A 217 14.22 13.22 -4.84
C LYS A 217 12.82 12.65 -5.02
N GLU A 218 12.20 12.92 -6.16
CA GLU A 218 10.87 12.40 -6.51
C GLU A 218 10.88 10.90 -6.76
N SER A 219 11.90 10.38 -7.47
CA SER A 219 12.10 8.95 -7.68
C SER A 219 12.29 8.20 -6.35
N GLN A 220 13.08 8.77 -5.43
CA GLN A 220 13.29 8.16 -4.12
C GLN A 220 11.99 8.09 -3.32
N ASN A 221 11.22 9.18 -3.27
CA ASN A 221 9.95 9.21 -2.56
C ASN A 221 8.97 8.18 -3.09
N PHE A 222 8.90 8.02 -4.42
CA PHE A 222 8.01 7.06 -5.06
C PHE A 222 8.42 5.61 -4.78
N GLN A 223 9.71 5.28 -4.89
CA GLN A 223 10.22 3.92 -4.67
C GLN A 223 10.06 3.46 -3.21
N PHE A 224 10.18 4.39 -2.25
CA PHE A 224 10.15 4.06 -0.82
C PHE A 224 8.75 3.92 -0.22
N ILE A 225 7.67 4.25 -0.97
CA ILE A 225 6.30 3.98 -0.53
C ILE A 225 5.89 2.58 -1.02
N PRO A 226 5.55 1.64 -0.12
CA PRO A 226 5.19 0.27 -0.51
C PRO A 226 3.71 0.17 -0.90
N PHE A 227 3.34 0.70 -2.08
CA PHE A 227 1.94 0.71 -2.57
C PHE A 227 1.32 -0.69 -2.63
N ASN A 228 2.06 -1.72 -3.10
CA ASN A 228 1.54 -3.08 -3.14
C ASN A 228 1.15 -3.61 -1.75
N ARG A 229 1.91 -3.22 -0.70
CA ARG A 229 1.55 -3.55 0.68
C ARG A 229 0.27 -2.83 1.12
N PHE A 230 0.11 -1.58 0.72
CA PHE A 230 -1.10 -0.82 0.98
C PHE A 230 -2.32 -1.45 0.28
N PHE A 231 -2.20 -1.84 -0.98
CA PHE A 231 -3.27 -2.55 -1.70
C PHE A 231 -3.61 -3.89 -1.06
N PHE A 232 -2.61 -4.66 -0.66
CA PHE A 232 -2.83 -5.90 0.09
C PHE A 232 -3.57 -5.66 1.41
N MET A 233 -3.22 -4.58 2.15
CA MET A 233 -3.92 -4.21 3.38
C MET A 233 -5.38 -3.82 3.14
N LEU A 234 -5.67 -3.12 2.06
CA LEU A 234 -7.05 -2.80 1.65
C LEU A 234 -7.81 -4.07 1.26
N GLN A 235 -7.21 -4.90 0.41
CA GLN A 235 -7.83 -6.12 -0.11
C GLN A 235 -8.28 -7.06 1.02
N TYR A 236 -7.38 -7.44 1.95
CA TYR A 236 -7.76 -8.37 3.00
C TYR A 236 -8.77 -7.75 3.99
N LYS A 237 -8.66 -6.45 4.28
CA LYS A 237 -9.62 -5.78 5.15
C LYS A 237 -11.00 -5.66 4.50
N CYS A 238 -11.07 -5.35 3.21
CA CYS A 238 -12.32 -5.38 2.46
C CYS A 238 -12.95 -6.78 2.49
N ARG A 239 -12.15 -7.82 2.23
CA ARG A 239 -12.60 -9.21 2.27
C ARG A 239 -13.14 -9.63 3.64
N MET A 240 -12.53 -9.16 4.73
CA MET A 240 -13.03 -9.42 6.09
C MET A 240 -14.43 -8.87 6.36
N HIS A 241 -14.92 -7.96 5.54
CA HIS A 241 -16.24 -7.33 5.65
C HIS A 241 -17.15 -7.58 4.44
N GLY A 242 -16.78 -8.51 3.56
CA GLY A 242 -17.54 -8.82 2.36
C GLY A 242 -17.53 -7.72 1.29
N ILE A 243 -16.69 -6.72 1.43
CA ILE A 243 -16.56 -5.63 0.45
C ILE A 243 -15.76 -6.13 -0.76
N ARG A 244 -16.33 -5.99 -1.95
CA ARG A 244 -15.66 -6.33 -3.22
C ARG A 244 -14.49 -5.38 -3.47
N PHE A 245 -13.30 -5.96 -3.72
CA PHE A 245 -12.09 -5.20 -4.00
C PHE A 245 -11.62 -5.44 -5.43
N ILE A 246 -11.49 -4.38 -6.23
CA ILE A 246 -11.18 -4.44 -7.65
C ILE A 246 -9.96 -3.59 -7.95
N LEU A 247 -8.98 -4.17 -8.68
CA LEU A 247 -7.86 -3.42 -9.23
C LEU A 247 -8.19 -3.03 -10.67
N GLN A 248 -8.36 -1.72 -10.90
CA GLN A 248 -8.72 -1.13 -12.18
C GLN A 248 -7.50 -0.59 -12.90
N GLU A 249 -7.37 -0.87 -14.18
CA GLU A 249 -6.36 -0.24 -15.01
C GLU A 249 -6.61 1.27 -15.13
N GLU A 250 -5.56 2.09 -14.90
CA GLU A 250 -5.70 3.55 -14.69
C GLU A 250 -5.19 4.40 -15.86
N SER A 251 -4.94 3.83 -17.06
CA SER A 251 -4.50 4.67 -18.18
C SER A 251 -5.53 5.75 -18.52
N TYR A 252 -5.00 6.94 -18.80
CA TYR A 252 -5.75 8.16 -19.13
C TYR A 252 -6.64 8.75 -18.01
N THR A 253 -6.82 8.11 -16.88
CA THR A 253 -7.67 8.62 -15.77
C THR A 253 -7.22 9.99 -15.25
N SER A 254 -5.93 10.28 -15.25
CA SER A 254 -5.38 11.58 -14.85
C SER A 254 -5.53 12.69 -15.92
N LYS A 255 -5.85 12.33 -17.17
CA LYS A 255 -6.00 13.26 -18.28
C LYS A 255 -7.45 13.60 -18.59
N ALA A 256 -8.32 12.60 -18.54
CA ALA A 256 -9.74 12.74 -18.79
C ALA A 256 -10.42 13.62 -17.72
N SER A 257 -11.43 14.35 -18.11
CA SER A 257 -12.29 15.08 -17.18
C SER A 257 -13.44 14.18 -16.71
N ALA A 258 -13.44 13.86 -15.42
CA ALA A 258 -14.53 13.09 -14.82
C ALA A 258 -15.84 13.87 -14.84
N PHE A 259 -15.76 15.18 -14.70
CA PHE A 259 -16.91 16.09 -14.56
C PHE A 259 -17.49 16.54 -15.90
N ASP A 260 -16.73 16.45 -16.98
CA ASP A 260 -17.21 16.74 -18.34
C ASP A 260 -17.64 15.48 -19.10
N GLY A 261 -17.55 14.30 -18.47
CA GLY A 261 -17.99 13.04 -19.07
C GLY A 261 -17.06 12.50 -20.17
N ASP A 262 -15.78 12.88 -20.20
CA ASP A 262 -14.85 12.41 -21.23
C ASP A 262 -14.82 10.87 -21.30
N PHE A 263 -14.76 10.33 -22.51
CA PHE A 263 -14.50 8.89 -22.71
C PHE A 263 -13.08 8.53 -22.28
N ILE A 264 -12.92 7.41 -21.58
CA ILE A 264 -11.63 6.95 -21.04
C ILE A 264 -11.21 5.68 -21.76
N PRO A 265 -10.28 5.74 -22.73
CA PRO A 265 -9.84 4.56 -23.46
C PRO A 265 -8.96 3.67 -22.58
N THR A 266 -8.93 2.38 -22.88
CA THR A 266 -7.95 1.44 -22.34
C THR A 266 -6.64 1.55 -23.11
N TYR A 267 -5.50 1.43 -22.41
CA TYR A 267 -4.21 1.45 -23.06
C TYR A 267 -3.97 0.14 -23.82
N ASP A 268 -3.67 0.26 -25.11
CA ASP A 268 -3.25 -0.86 -25.93
C ASP A 268 -1.83 -0.58 -26.45
N GLU A 269 -0.88 -1.44 -26.07
CA GLU A 269 0.52 -1.33 -26.48
C GLU A 269 0.73 -1.64 -27.97
N ASN A 270 -0.16 -2.42 -28.58
CA ASN A 270 -0.09 -2.79 -30.00
C ASN A 270 -0.48 -1.63 -30.93
N VAL A 271 -1.13 -0.59 -30.41
CA VAL A 271 -1.51 0.57 -31.19
C VAL A 271 -0.39 1.61 -31.22
N PRO A 272 0.05 2.08 -32.39
CA PRO A 272 1.09 3.09 -32.54
C PRO A 272 0.79 4.36 -31.74
N LYS A 273 1.82 4.96 -31.15
CA LYS A 273 1.69 6.15 -30.29
C LYS A 273 1.05 7.34 -31.01
N GLU A 274 1.29 7.48 -32.29
CA GLU A 274 0.75 8.51 -33.16
C GLU A 274 -0.77 8.39 -33.28
N ILE A 275 -1.27 7.19 -33.51
CA ILE A 275 -2.69 6.88 -33.59
C ILE A 275 -3.34 7.08 -32.23
N ARG A 276 -2.70 6.64 -31.12
CA ARG A 276 -3.23 6.85 -29.77
C ARG A 276 -3.38 8.32 -29.40
N LYS A 277 -2.54 9.21 -29.93
CA LYS A 277 -2.66 10.66 -29.69
C LYS A 277 -3.86 11.29 -30.39
N THR A 278 -4.32 10.72 -31.50
CA THR A 278 -5.46 11.23 -32.25
C THR A 278 -6.81 10.74 -31.71
N TRP A 279 -6.82 9.65 -30.95
CA TRP A 279 -8.03 9.00 -30.47
C TRP A 279 -8.83 9.80 -29.46
N VAL A 280 -8.16 10.64 -28.67
CA VAL A 280 -8.84 11.27 -27.54
C VAL A 280 -8.42 12.71 -27.38
N LYS A 281 -9.38 13.61 -27.57
CA LYS A 281 -9.31 14.99 -27.11
C LYS A 281 -10.05 15.05 -25.78
N PHE A 282 -9.32 15.32 -24.71
CA PHE A 282 -9.93 15.55 -23.40
C PHE A 282 -10.41 16.99 -23.30
N SER A 283 -11.59 17.17 -22.70
CA SER A 283 -12.27 18.48 -22.58
C SER A 283 -11.58 19.39 -21.55
N GLY A 284 -11.09 18.80 -20.46
CA GLY A 284 -10.37 19.50 -19.40
C GLY A 284 -8.86 19.34 -19.48
N ARG A 285 -8.14 19.97 -18.53
CA ARG A 285 -6.67 19.85 -18.45
C ARG A 285 -6.14 19.97 -17.03
N ARG A 286 -5.06 19.26 -16.75
CA ARG A 286 -4.28 19.46 -15.52
C ARG A 286 -3.48 20.75 -15.63
N VAL A 287 -3.79 21.73 -14.78
CA VAL A 287 -3.14 23.07 -14.79
C VAL A 287 -1.83 23.03 -14.03
N LYS A 288 -1.82 22.38 -12.87
CA LYS A 288 -0.63 22.15 -12.04
C LYS A 288 -0.82 20.88 -11.21
N ARG A 289 0.20 20.49 -10.46
CA ARG A 289 0.09 19.36 -9.52
C ARG A 289 -1.06 19.63 -8.54
N GLY A 290 -1.96 18.66 -8.39
CA GLY A 290 -3.13 18.78 -7.51
C GLY A 290 -4.28 19.63 -8.03
N LEU A 291 -4.17 20.27 -9.22
CA LEU A 291 -5.24 21.10 -9.78
C LEU A 291 -5.58 20.71 -11.21
N TYR A 292 -6.83 20.37 -11.42
CA TYR A 292 -7.44 20.11 -12.73
C TYR A 292 -8.49 21.18 -13.05
N LYS A 293 -8.61 21.59 -14.31
CA LYS A 293 -9.59 22.54 -14.80
C LYS A 293 -10.47 21.86 -15.84
N THR A 294 -11.78 21.85 -15.62
CA THR A 294 -12.81 21.32 -16.53
C THR A 294 -12.98 22.21 -17.74
N LYS A 295 -13.77 21.77 -18.72
CA LYS A 295 -14.16 22.52 -19.89
C LYS A 295 -14.78 23.89 -19.52
N ASP A 296 -15.70 23.88 -18.56
CA ASP A 296 -16.41 25.06 -18.10
C ASP A 296 -15.61 25.95 -17.13
N GLY A 297 -14.34 25.61 -16.93
CA GLY A 297 -13.42 26.40 -16.10
C GLY A 297 -13.45 26.07 -14.61
N ILE A 298 -14.27 25.12 -14.17
CA ILE A 298 -14.34 24.66 -12.78
C ILE A 298 -12.99 24.06 -12.36
N ARG A 299 -12.53 24.40 -11.16
CA ARG A 299 -11.28 23.91 -10.61
C ARG A 299 -11.57 22.78 -9.62
N VAL A 300 -11.01 21.61 -9.88
CA VAL A 300 -11.16 20.43 -9.04
C VAL A 300 -9.79 19.88 -8.62
N ASN A 301 -9.75 19.11 -7.56
CA ASN A 301 -8.52 18.41 -7.17
C ASN A 301 -8.19 17.35 -8.23
N ALA A 302 -6.94 17.35 -8.74
CA ALA A 302 -6.52 16.46 -9.83
C ALA A 302 -6.51 14.97 -9.41
N ASP A 303 -6.24 14.68 -8.14
CA ASP A 303 -6.19 13.32 -7.64
C ASP A 303 -7.61 12.78 -7.40
N ILE A 304 -8.57 13.65 -6.98
CA ILE A 304 -10.00 13.31 -6.95
C ILE A 304 -10.55 13.09 -8.37
N ASN A 305 -10.14 13.91 -9.35
CA ASN A 305 -10.52 13.68 -10.75
C ASN A 305 -10.00 12.31 -11.24
N GLY A 306 -8.78 11.93 -10.88
CA GLY A 306 -8.20 10.60 -11.19
C GLY A 306 -9.02 9.47 -10.57
N ALA A 307 -9.36 9.58 -9.28
CA ALA A 307 -10.19 8.61 -8.58
C ALA A 307 -11.59 8.48 -9.22
N ALA A 308 -12.26 9.59 -9.49
CA ALA A 308 -13.57 9.60 -10.15
C ALA A 308 -13.51 8.92 -11.54
N ASN A 309 -12.45 9.16 -12.29
CA ASN A 309 -12.25 8.50 -13.58
C ASN A 309 -11.95 7.00 -13.46
N ALA A 310 -11.27 6.55 -12.41
CA ALA A 310 -11.08 5.12 -12.14
C ALA A 310 -12.44 4.42 -11.90
N LEU A 311 -13.34 5.05 -11.15
CA LEU A 311 -14.71 4.56 -10.97
C LEU A 311 -15.47 4.51 -12.29
N ARG A 312 -15.45 5.61 -13.07
CA ARG A 312 -16.14 5.69 -14.35
C ARG A 312 -15.65 4.63 -15.34
N LYS A 313 -14.35 4.42 -15.41
CA LYS A 313 -13.75 3.40 -16.27
C LYS A 313 -14.25 1.99 -15.92
N TYR A 314 -14.24 1.64 -14.64
CA TYR A 314 -14.81 0.38 -14.17
C TYR A 314 -16.27 0.22 -14.59
N LEU A 315 -17.10 1.24 -14.39
CA LEU A 315 -18.51 1.19 -14.75
C LEU A 315 -18.75 1.12 -16.26
N GLN A 316 -17.89 1.74 -17.07
CA GLN A 316 -17.90 1.57 -18.54
C GLN A 316 -17.62 0.10 -18.91
N GLU A 317 -16.59 -0.50 -18.33
CA GLU A 317 -16.22 -1.91 -18.60
C GLU A 317 -17.33 -2.89 -18.16
N VAL A 318 -17.96 -2.67 -17.00
CA VAL A 318 -19.09 -3.50 -16.54
C VAL A 318 -20.28 -3.38 -17.47
N ARG A 319 -20.64 -2.16 -17.91
CA ARG A 319 -21.71 -1.95 -18.86
C ARG A 319 -21.45 -2.64 -20.18
N ASP A 320 -20.24 -2.50 -20.73
CA ASP A 320 -19.87 -3.08 -22.02
C ASP A 320 -19.89 -4.62 -21.96
N ALA A 321 -19.54 -5.19 -20.80
CA ALA A 321 -19.60 -6.64 -20.57
C ALA A 321 -21.02 -7.19 -20.40
N THR A 322 -21.95 -6.40 -19.83
CA THR A 322 -23.30 -6.87 -19.50
C THR A 322 -24.34 -6.52 -20.54
N GLN A 323 -24.01 -5.67 -21.53
CA GLN A 323 -24.95 -5.09 -22.51
C GLN A 323 -26.18 -4.43 -21.85
N SER A 324 -26.13 -4.20 -20.55
CA SER A 324 -27.21 -3.58 -19.80
C SER A 324 -27.03 -2.07 -19.78
N PRO A 325 -28.08 -1.28 -19.99
CA PRO A 325 -28.07 0.14 -19.71
C PRO A 325 -28.12 0.34 -18.18
N ALA A 326 -27.10 -0.16 -17.47
CA ALA A 326 -26.96 0.11 -16.05
C ALA A 326 -26.96 1.63 -15.86
N ASP A 327 -27.76 2.10 -14.94
CA ASP A 327 -28.06 3.49 -14.63
C ASP A 327 -26.78 4.33 -14.47
N ILE A 328 -26.24 4.79 -15.59
CA ILE A 328 -25.10 5.70 -15.64
C ILE A 328 -25.52 7.08 -15.10
N GLY A 329 -26.81 7.30 -14.91
CA GLY A 329 -27.34 8.52 -14.33
C GLY A 329 -26.70 8.90 -13.00
N LEU A 330 -26.39 7.92 -12.14
CA LEU A 330 -25.67 8.14 -10.87
C LEU A 330 -24.18 8.48 -11.08
N VAL A 331 -23.58 8.11 -12.21
CA VAL A 331 -22.17 8.37 -12.51
C VAL A 331 -22.00 9.61 -13.38
N MET A 332 -23.00 9.89 -14.23
CA MET A 332 -23.02 11.05 -15.13
C MET A 332 -23.47 12.34 -14.44
N ASN A 333 -24.23 12.23 -13.34
CA ASN A 333 -24.41 13.35 -12.41
C ASN A 333 -23.39 13.17 -11.28
N PRO A 334 -22.18 13.72 -11.40
CA PRO A 334 -21.37 13.91 -10.21
C PRO A 334 -22.29 14.74 -9.30
N VAL A 335 -22.70 14.19 -8.17
CA VAL A 335 -23.15 14.98 -7.03
C VAL A 335 -22.23 16.17 -7.03
N GLN A 336 -22.75 17.40 -7.20
CA GLN A 336 -21.97 18.62 -7.34
C GLN A 336 -20.80 18.48 -6.42
N ALA A 337 -19.61 18.20 -6.98
CA ALA A 337 -18.46 17.86 -6.19
C ALA A 337 -18.25 19.13 -5.37
N SER A 338 -18.78 19.09 -4.16
CA SER A 338 -18.54 20.15 -3.24
C SER A 338 -17.03 20.24 -3.21
N VAL A 339 -16.49 21.39 -3.54
CA VAL A 339 -15.05 21.71 -3.60
C VAL A 339 -14.39 21.41 -2.24
N LEU A 340 -15.18 21.00 -1.27
CA LEU A 340 -14.84 20.63 0.08
C LEU A 340 -14.33 19.17 0.12
N PHE A 341 -13.02 19.02 0.08
CA PHE A 341 -12.38 17.77 0.44
C PHE A 341 -11.66 17.93 1.77
N GLN A 342 -11.72 16.90 2.62
CA GLN A 342 -11.00 16.87 3.86
C GLN A 342 -9.66 16.16 3.68
N VAL A 343 -8.55 16.80 4.06
CA VAL A 343 -7.24 16.15 4.11
C VAL A 343 -7.05 15.48 5.46
N ILE A 344 -7.06 14.16 5.48
CA ILE A 344 -6.88 13.37 6.69
C ILE A 344 -5.42 12.95 6.83
N ARG A 345 -4.86 13.12 8.05
CA ARG A 345 -3.51 12.69 8.41
C ARG A 345 -3.59 11.72 9.59
N PRO A 346 -3.64 10.39 9.32
CA PRO A 346 -3.59 9.42 10.40
C PRO A 346 -2.39 9.68 11.30
N ARG A 347 -2.60 9.61 12.62
CA ARG A 347 -1.51 9.85 13.59
C ARG A 347 -0.45 8.76 13.46
N VAL A 348 0.80 9.16 13.25
CA VAL A 348 1.95 8.25 13.34
C VAL A 348 2.23 7.98 14.83
N SER A 349 2.34 6.71 15.23
CA SER A 349 2.64 6.35 16.60
C SER A 349 3.99 6.96 17.02
N ARG A 350 3.98 7.73 18.11
CA ARG A 350 5.22 8.21 18.74
C ARG A 350 5.84 7.04 19.50
N THR A 351 7.08 6.72 19.23
CA THR A 351 7.83 5.80 20.09
C THR A 351 7.96 6.42 21.48
N ARG A 352 7.63 5.65 22.51
CA ARG A 352 7.63 5.99 23.95
C ARG A 352 8.98 6.52 24.47
N LYS A 353 9.39 7.73 24.10
CA LYS A 353 10.56 8.40 24.69
C LYS A 353 10.29 9.83 25.16
N ASP A 354 9.09 10.35 25.02
CA ASP A 354 8.69 11.61 25.62
C ASP A 354 7.79 11.34 26.83
N LYS A 355 8.42 11.03 27.98
CA LYS A 355 7.82 11.26 29.30
C LYS A 355 7.89 12.77 29.56
N GLY A 356 6.86 13.47 29.17
CA GLY A 356 6.70 14.89 29.44
C GLY A 356 5.26 15.29 29.15
N THR A 357 4.44 15.35 30.19
CA THR A 357 3.15 16.03 30.35
C THR A 357 2.16 15.93 29.16
N LEU A 358 1.21 15.04 29.34
CA LEU A 358 -0.08 15.05 28.66
C LEU A 358 -0.81 16.37 28.95
N LYS A 359 -0.90 17.26 27.98
CA LYS A 359 -2.01 18.20 27.88
C LYS A 359 -2.95 17.65 26.80
N GLU A 360 -4.14 17.30 27.26
CA GLU A 360 -5.28 17.03 26.40
C GLU A 360 -5.56 18.27 25.55
N THR A 361 -5.46 18.13 24.24
CA THR A 361 -6.02 19.13 23.35
C THR A 361 -7.10 18.48 22.52
N SER A 362 -8.32 18.86 22.89
CA SER A 362 -9.57 18.66 22.18
C SER A 362 -9.44 18.90 20.67
N ALA A 363 -10.17 18.09 19.90
CA ALA A 363 -10.38 18.28 18.49
C ALA A 363 -11.00 19.65 18.23
N CYS A 364 -10.22 20.56 17.67
CA CYS A 364 -10.74 21.83 17.13
C CYS A 364 -10.94 21.65 15.64
N ALA A 365 -12.18 21.46 15.24
CA ALA A 365 -12.63 21.67 13.87
C ALA A 365 -12.50 23.16 13.57
N LYS A 366 -11.49 23.56 12.81
CA LYS A 366 -11.46 24.89 12.22
C LYS A 366 -12.04 24.81 10.79
N ARG A 367 -13.28 25.28 10.70
CA ARG A 367 -13.81 25.88 9.48
C ARG A 367 -12.98 27.13 9.23
N ASN A 368 -12.48 27.30 8.01
CA ASN A 368 -12.37 28.62 7.39
C ASN A 368 -12.00 28.49 5.91
N CYS A 369 -12.81 29.13 5.13
CA CYS A 369 -12.74 29.74 3.79
C CYS A 369 -11.91 29.07 2.71
#